data_a1040920bdb8e48af26d377079056087
#
_entry.id   a1040920bdb8e48af26d377079056087
#
_cell.length_a   1.000
_cell.length_b   1.000
_cell.length_c   1.000
_cell.angle_alpha   90.00
_cell.angle_beta   90.00
_cell.angle_gamma   90.00
#
_symmetry.space_group_name_H-M   'P 1'
#
loop_
_entity.id
_entity.type
_entity.pdbx_description
1 polymer ?
#
loop_
_entity_poly.entity_id
_entity_poly.type
_entity_poly.pdbx_seq_one_letter_code
_entity_poly.pdbx_strand_id
1 'polypeptide(L)'
;MMLARKWWLSLRCRLGVARWLAVVAFITILNVASLTSAQPQEANATGGQRWAVILVGLPGDESHADLFRETADAWQTWLTESLDLPREQVLRLPRRTQENDAAAPALTSDAIRTAITKLNQKLKPNDSLWVFTLGHGNYDGKQAWFHLAGKDPSAEDFGRWFSEVRCREQVIWLTQSNAGWFVKPLSRPGRIVIAATAADDESNETEFPHALATVIQSPAAMLDTDQDEKVSVAELFTAVVREVARRFQNDKRLPTEHAQLDDNVDGQGTEDLDPTTKPTPAKLDGALAKKTFVPLKKKEQAVP
;
A
#
# COMPACT_ATOMS: atom_id res chain seq x y z
N MET A 1 -30.84 81.01 -4.81
CA MET A 1 -30.24 82.03 -5.75
C MET A 1 -29.86 81.28 -7.00
N MET A 2 -30.69 81.41 -7.98
CA MET A 2 -30.44 82.12 -9.23
C MET A 2 -29.43 81.40 -10.10
N LEU A 3 -29.81 81.03 -11.19
CA LEU A 3 -30.38 81.38 -12.49
C LEU A 3 -29.52 80.68 -13.53
N ALA A 4 -30.11 79.84 -14.34
CA ALA A 4 -30.69 80.12 -15.67
C ALA A 4 -29.61 80.31 -16.73
N ARG A 5 -29.65 79.77 -17.83
CA ARG A 5 -30.50 79.62 -19.01
C ARG A 5 -29.65 79.09 -20.15
N LYS A 6 -30.16 78.13 -20.94
CA LYS A 6 -30.76 78.35 -22.28
C LYS A 6 -29.73 78.80 -23.33
N TRP A 7 -29.69 78.30 -24.54
CA TRP A 7 -30.63 78.04 -25.63
C TRP A 7 -29.84 77.44 -26.82
N TRP A 8 -30.40 76.61 -27.54
CA TRP A 8 -31.11 76.52 -28.81
C TRP A 8 -30.24 76.31 -30.05
N LEU A 9 -30.66 75.29 -30.77
CA LEU A 9 -31.22 75.18 -32.14
C LEU A 9 -30.16 75.32 -33.23
N SER A 10 -30.19 74.59 -34.22
CA SER A 10 -31.02 73.85 -35.16
C SER A 10 -30.23 73.74 -36.45
N LEU A 11 -30.36 72.97 -37.32
CA LEU A 11 -31.27 72.65 -38.35
C LEU A 11 -30.56 71.82 -39.47
N ARG A 12 -31.20 70.78 -39.89
CA ARG A 12 -31.51 70.37 -41.26
C ARG A 12 -30.44 70.49 -42.36
N CYS A 13 -30.19 69.39 -43.05
CA CYS A 13 -30.73 69.10 -44.37
C CYS A 13 -30.08 67.84 -44.91
N ARG A 14 -30.84 66.83 -45.13
CA ARG A 14 -31.44 66.36 -46.37
C ARG A 14 -30.51 65.62 -47.34
N LEU A 15 -30.97 64.42 -47.61
CA LEU A 15 -31.15 63.71 -48.89
C LEU A 15 -29.92 63.09 -49.53
N GLY A 16 -30.13 61.85 -49.75
CA GLY A 16 -29.78 61.16 -51.00
C GLY A 16 -29.48 59.69 -50.81
N VAL A 17 -30.50 58.89 -50.79
CA VAL A 17 -30.96 57.91 -51.74
C VAL A 17 -29.92 56.81 -52.16
N ALA A 18 -30.37 55.66 -51.90
CA ALA A 18 -30.32 54.43 -52.72
C ALA A 18 -29.27 53.38 -52.40
N ARG A 19 -29.86 52.29 -51.93
CA ARG A 19 -29.73 50.93 -52.44
C ARG A 19 -28.29 50.37 -52.49
N TRP A 20 -28.05 49.37 -51.66
CA TRP A 20 -27.97 47.96 -52.13
C TRP A 20 -27.93 47.02 -50.93
N LEU A 21 -28.84 46.05 -50.98
CA LEU A 21 -28.93 44.89 -50.11
C LEU A 21 -27.65 44.03 -50.26
N ALA A 22 -26.97 43.78 -49.15
CA ALA A 22 -26.20 42.57 -49.01
C ALA A 22 -26.42 42.05 -47.59
N VAL A 23 -27.32 41.07 -47.49
CA VAL A 23 -27.53 40.26 -46.33
C VAL A 23 -26.27 39.39 -46.20
N VAL A 24 -25.39 39.75 -45.32
CA VAL A 24 -24.34 38.85 -44.83
C VAL A 24 -24.81 38.41 -43.45
N ALA A 25 -25.44 37.24 -43.45
CA ALA A 25 -25.71 36.51 -42.21
C ALA A 25 -24.39 36.08 -41.61
N PHE A 26 -23.88 36.85 -40.64
CA PHE A 26 -22.81 36.38 -39.77
C PHE A 26 -23.42 35.37 -38.79
N ILE A 27 -23.34 34.08 -39.18
CA ILE A 27 -23.53 32.99 -38.22
C ILE A 27 -22.32 33.03 -37.27
N THR A 28 -22.47 33.69 -36.17
CA THR A 28 -21.61 33.49 -35.01
C THR A 28 -21.89 32.11 -34.44
N ILE A 29 -21.17 31.15 -34.91
CA ILE A 29 -21.06 29.87 -34.22
C ILE A 29 -20.41 30.16 -32.85
N LEU A 30 -21.25 30.26 -31.81
CA LEU A 30 -20.78 30.14 -30.44
C LEU A 30 -20.23 28.69 -30.30
N ASN A 31 -18.93 28.55 -30.48
CA ASN A 31 -18.21 27.43 -29.93
C ASN A 31 -18.30 27.59 -28.40
N VAL A 32 -19.33 27.00 -27.83
CA VAL A 32 -19.30 26.62 -26.42
C VAL A 32 -18.27 25.51 -26.36
N ALA A 33 -16.99 25.88 -26.21
CA ALA A 33 -15.98 24.98 -25.73
C ALA A 33 -16.51 24.51 -24.38
N SER A 34 -17.04 23.28 -24.36
CA SER A 34 -17.25 22.53 -23.15
C SER A 34 -15.89 22.49 -22.47
N LEU A 35 -15.71 23.36 -21.50
CA LEU A 35 -14.68 23.20 -20.48
C LEU A 35 -15.06 21.91 -19.76
N THR A 36 -14.71 20.79 -20.35
CA THR A 36 -14.52 19.57 -19.61
C THR A 36 -13.45 19.95 -18.59
N SER A 37 -13.88 20.23 -17.38
CA SER A 37 -12.99 20.26 -16.24
C SER A 37 -12.30 18.91 -16.26
N ALA A 38 -11.07 18.90 -16.76
CA ALA A 38 -10.16 17.80 -16.50
C ALA A 38 -10.06 17.79 -14.97
N GLN A 39 -10.82 16.89 -14.34
CA GLN A 39 -10.51 16.50 -12.98
C GLN A 39 -9.02 16.22 -12.98
N PRO A 40 -8.29 16.71 -11.98
CA PRO A 40 -6.93 16.30 -11.81
C PRO A 40 -6.96 14.77 -11.75
N GLN A 41 -6.42 14.14 -12.76
CA GLN A 41 -6.14 12.73 -12.77
C GLN A 41 -5.05 12.57 -11.72
N GLU A 42 -5.50 12.34 -10.48
CA GLU A 42 -4.62 12.19 -9.34
C GLU A 42 -3.57 11.14 -9.65
N ALA A 43 -2.41 11.59 -9.54
CA ALA A 43 -1.12 11.01 -9.80
C ALA A 43 -0.92 9.60 -9.22
N ASN A 44 -1.41 8.60 -9.93
CA ASN A 44 -0.59 7.44 -10.20
C ASN A 44 0.42 7.83 -11.30
N ALA A 45 0.98 9.02 -11.18
CA ALA A 45 1.75 9.70 -12.21
C ALA A 45 3.22 9.24 -12.25
N THR A 46 3.49 8.01 -11.86
CA THR A 46 4.82 7.44 -12.05
C THR A 46 4.74 6.10 -12.75
N GLY A 47 3.96 5.88 -13.74
CA GLY A 47 4.02 4.77 -14.72
C GLY A 47 4.67 3.42 -14.29
N GLY A 48 4.89 3.19 -13.00
CA GLY A 48 5.52 2.02 -12.42
C GLY A 48 4.51 0.93 -12.12
N GLN A 49 4.96 -0.31 -12.27
CA GLN A 49 4.19 -1.50 -11.92
C GLN A 49 4.35 -1.83 -10.44
N ARG A 50 3.35 -2.50 -9.87
CA ARG A 50 3.45 -3.08 -8.53
C ARG A 50 3.68 -4.58 -8.64
N TRP A 51 4.60 -5.08 -7.84
CA TRP A 51 4.94 -6.48 -7.71
C TRP A 51 4.69 -6.93 -6.27
N ALA A 52 4.30 -8.17 -6.10
CA ALA A 52 4.13 -8.76 -4.78
C ALA A 52 4.84 -10.12 -4.66
N VAL A 53 5.38 -10.39 -3.49
CA VAL A 53 6.00 -11.68 -3.13
C VAL A 53 5.39 -12.15 -1.81
N ILE A 54 4.88 -13.37 -1.80
CA ILE A 54 4.40 -14.05 -0.59
C ILE A 54 5.37 -15.21 -0.31
N LEU A 55 6.04 -15.17 0.82
CA LEU A 55 6.98 -16.18 1.28
C LEU A 55 6.31 -16.98 2.40
N VAL A 56 5.99 -18.26 2.13
CA VAL A 56 5.38 -19.16 3.10
C VAL A 56 6.43 -20.11 3.62
N GLY A 57 6.78 -19.99 4.89
CA GLY A 57 7.74 -20.82 5.60
C GLY A 57 7.19 -22.20 5.96
N LEU A 58 7.94 -22.91 6.80
CA LEU A 58 7.50 -24.20 7.33
C LEU A 58 6.34 -24.03 8.32
N PRO A 59 5.24 -24.77 8.16
CA PRO A 59 4.12 -24.68 9.09
C PRO A 59 4.36 -25.46 10.40
N GLY A 60 5.26 -26.43 10.42
CA GLY A 60 5.53 -27.28 11.58
C GLY A 60 4.62 -28.50 11.70
N ASP A 61 3.31 -28.33 11.54
CA ASP A 61 2.31 -29.40 11.59
C ASP A 61 1.18 -29.18 10.56
N GLU A 62 0.24 -30.13 10.50
CA GLU A 62 -0.84 -30.13 9.50
C GLU A 62 -1.86 -28.98 9.74
N SER A 63 -2.15 -28.65 11.01
CA SER A 63 -3.11 -27.59 11.34
C SER A 63 -2.57 -26.21 10.92
N HIS A 64 -1.29 -25.96 11.15
CA HIS A 64 -0.63 -24.74 10.66
C HIS A 64 -0.47 -24.74 9.14
N ALA A 65 -0.30 -25.92 8.51
CA ALA A 65 -0.23 -26.01 7.04
C ALA A 65 -1.55 -25.54 6.39
N ASP A 66 -2.69 -25.93 6.93
CA ASP A 66 -4.00 -25.48 6.47
C ASP A 66 -4.20 -23.99 6.73
N LEU A 67 -3.88 -23.53 7.94
CA LEU A 67 -4.00 -22.11 8.32
C LEU A 67 -3.11 -21.21 7.46
N PHE A 68 -1.86 -21.60 7.19
CA PHE A 68 -0.95 -20.85 6.33
C PHE A 68 -1.42 -20.84 4.88
N ARG A 69 -1.98 -21.97 4.42
CA ARG A 69 -2.58 -22.03 3.09
C ARG A 69 -3.70 -21.02 2.94
N GLU A 70 -4.68 -21.04 3.84
CA GLU A 70 -5.85 -20.16 3.83
C GLU A 70 -5.44 -18.68 3.93
N THR A 71 -4.51 -18.37 4.81
CA THR A 71 -3.98 -17.01 4.98
C THR A 71 -3.28 -16.51 3.71
N ALA A 72 -2.40 -17.32 3.13
CA ALA A 72 -1.69 -16.97 1.90
C ALA A 72 -2.63 -16.88 0.69
N ASP A 73 -3.68 -17.72 0.62
CA ASP A 73 -4.72 -17.69 -0.40
C ASP A 73 -5.52 -16.36 -0.29
N ALA A 74 -5.89 -15.96 0.93
CA ALA A 74 -6.56 -14.68 1.16
C ALA A 74 -5.71 -13.49 0.71
N TRP A 75 -4.42 -13.48 1.05
CA TRP A 75 -3.51 -12.42 0.60
C TRP A 75 -3.34 -12.39 -0.92
N GLN A 76 -3.18 -13.56 -1.54
CA GLN A 76 -3.04 -13.66 -2.99
C GLN A 76 -4.31 -13.18 -3.71
N THR A 77 -5.49 -13.59 -3.23
CA THR A 77 -6.78 -13.15 -3.77
C THR A 77 -6.93 -11.63 -3.64
N TRP A 78 -6.63 -11.08 -2.47
CA TRP A 78 -6.65 -9.63 -2.28
C TRP A 78 -5.73 -8.90 -3.25
N LEU A 79 -4.50 -9.35 -3.41
CA LEU A 79 -3.54 -8.74 -4.35
C LEU A 79 -4.03 -8.78 -5.79
N THR A 80 -4.62 -9.91 -6.23
CA THR A 80 -5.03 -10.08 -7.63
C THR A 80 -6.41 -9.54 -7.93
N GLU A 81 -7.36 -9.59 -6.99
CA GLU A 81 -8.76 -9.23 -7.25
C GLU A 81 -9.12 -7.85 -6.71
N SER A 82 -8.66 -7.51 -5.50
CA SER A 82 -8.97 -6.21 -4.88
C SER A 82 -7.98 -5.12 -5.31
N LEU A 83 -6.69 -5.45 -5.47
CA LEU A 83 -5.66 -4.51 -5.91
C LEU A 83 -5.39 -4.58 -7.42
N ASP A 84 -6.05 -5.50 -8.13
CA ASP A 84 -5.93 -5.68 -9.59
C ASP A 84 -4.50 -5.92 -10.09
N LEU A 85 -3.66 -6.58 -9.28
CA LEU A 85 -2.34 -6.96 -9.72
C LEU A 85 -2.42 -8.12 -10.71
N PRO A 86 -1.77 -8.02 -11.87
CA PRO A 86 -1.63 -9.17 -12.78
C PRO A 86 -1.05 -10.38 -12.07
N ARG A 87 -1.57 -11.58 -12.32
CA ARG A 87 -1.12 -12.82 -11.67
C ARG A 87 0.39 -13.05 -11.80
N GLU A 88 0.98 -12.65 -12.92
CA GLU A 88 2.41 -12.74 -13.18
C GLU A 88 3.26 -11.77 -12.34
N GLN A 89 2.64 -10.78 -11.72
CA GLN A 89 3.27 -9.83 -10.79
C GLN A 89 3.13 -10.25 -9.32
N VAL A 90 2.34 -11.30 -9.04
CA VAL A 90 2.19 -11.88 -7.70
C VAL A 90 2.93 -13.22 -7.63
N LEU A 91 4.05 -13.22 -6.94
CA LEU A 91 4.89 -14.40 -6.77
C LEU A 91 4.67 -15.01 -5.39
N ARG A 92 4.00 -16.14 -5.32
CA ARG A 92 3.91 -16.94 -4.09
C ARG A 92 4.97 -18.02 -4.09
N LEU A 93 5.67 -18.19 -2.99
CA LEU A 93 6.68 -19.19 -2.76
C LEU A 93 6.37 -19.96 -1.46
N PRO A 94 6.43 -21.33 -1.47
CA PRO A 94 6.69 -22.17 -2.64
C PRO A 94 5.57 -22.09 -3.67
N ARG A 95 5.93 -22.27 -4.94
CA ARG A 95 4.93 -22.34 -6.01
C ARG A 95 4.11 -23.60 -5.86
N ARG A 96 2.81 -23.46 -5.85
CA ARG A 96 1.87 -24.57 -5.97
C ARG A 96 1.49 -24.74 -7.44
N THR A 97 1.55 -25.96 -7.93
CA THR A 97 1.20 -26.28 -9.32
C THR A 97 -0.29 -26.53 -9.48
N GLN A 98 -0.96 -26.95 -8.40
CA GLN A 98 -2.41 -27.16 -8.33
C GLN A 98 -2.93 -26.77 -6.93
N GLU A 99 -4.21 -26.47 -6.82
CA GLU A 99 -4.87 -26.07 -5.56
C GLU A 99 -4.74 -27.09 -4.44
N ASN A 100 -4.65 -28.39 -4.79
CA ASN A 100 -4.52 -29.51 -3.86
C ASN A 100 -3.11 -30.11 -3.82
N ASP A 101 -2.08 -29.36 -4.23
CA ASP A 101 -0.72 -29.89 -4.28
C ASP A 101 -0.09 -29.90 -2.88
N ALA A 102 -0.39 -30.95 -2.12
CA ALA A 102 0.27 -31.24 -0.84
C ALA A 102 1.78 -31.57 -1.01
N ALA A 103 2.23 -31.77 -2.25
CA ALA A 103 3.60 -32.12 -2.60
C ALA A 103 4.41 -30.94 -3.13
N ALA A 104 3.93 -29.70 -2.98
CA ALA A 104 4.74 -28.54 -3.33
C ALA A 104 6.06 -28.57 -2.55
N PRO A 105 7.22 -28.39 -3.21
CA PRO A 105 8.50 -28.39 -2.51
C PRO A 105 8.50 -27.30 -1.45
N ALA A 106 8.96 -27.62 -0.24
CA ALA A 106 9.08 -26.64 0.82
C ALA A 106 10.02 -25.48 0.42
N LEU A 107 9.74 -24.29 0.92
CA LEU A 107 10.54 -23.10 0.64
C LEU A 107 11.94 -23.23 1.23
N THR A 108 12.96 -22.83 0.47
CA THR A 108 14.36 -22.80 0.90
C THR A 108 14.96 -21.40 0.74
N SER A 109 16.02 -21.10 1.49
CA SER A 109 16.78 -19.83 1.36
C SER A 109 17.27 -19.58 -0.07
N ASP A 110 17.74 -20.62 -0.76
CA ASP A 110 18.21 -20.50 -2.15
C ASP A 110 17.07 -20.19 -3.13
N ALA A 111 15.88 -20.76 -2.87
CA ALA A 111 14.70 -20.45 -3.67
C ALA A 111 14.29 -18.97 -3.52
N ILE A 112 14.30 -18.43 -2.29
CA ILE A 112 14.03 -17.02 -2.03
C ILE A 112 15.05 -16.15 -2.73
N ARG A 113 16.34 -16.39 -2.52
CA ARG A 113 17.43 -15.63 -3.14
C ARG A 113 17.31 -15.63 -4.66
N THR A 114 17.07 -16.78 -5.25
CA THR A 114 16.89 -16.92 -6.71
C THR A 114 15.68 -16.14 -7.20
N ALA A 115 14.57 -16.18 -6.46
CA ALA A 115 13.36 -15.45 -6.82
C ALA A 115 13.56 -13.94 -6.76
N ILE A 116 14.18 -13.43 -5.70
CA ILE A 116 14.51 -12.00 -5.54
C ILE A 116 15.45 -11.53 -6.65
N THR A 117 16.50 -12.31 -6.97
CA THR A 117 17.42 -11.99 -8.07
C THR A 117 16.70 -11.90 -9.42
N LYS A 118 15.83 -12.89 -9.72
CA LYS A 118 15.03 -12.87 -10.96
C LYS A 118 14.02 -11.73 -11.00
N LEU A 119 13.43 -11.41 -9.85
CA LEU A 119 12.50 -10.29 -9.74
C LEU A 119 13.21 -8.97 -9.97
N ASN A 120 14.39 -8.78 -9.37
CA ASN A 120 15.18 -7.56 -9.54
C ASN A 120 15.59 -7.29 -11.00
N GLN A 121 15.73 -8.34 -11.81
CA GLN A 121 15.95 -8.20 -13.26
C GLN A 121 14.73 -7.67 -14.04
N LYS A 122 13.52 -7.84 -13.47
CA LYS A 122 12.25 -7.39 -14.07
C LYS A 122 11.81 -6.02 -13.56
N LEU A 123 12.15 -5.70 -12.32
CA LEU A 123 11.77 -4.45 -11.67
C LEU A 123 12.43 -3.26 -12.37
N LYS A 124 11.64 -2.20 -12.54
CA LYS A 124 12.07 -0.89 -13.03
C LYS A 124 12.20 0.10 -11.88
N PRO A 125 12.97 1.19 -12.05
CA PRO A 125 13.17 2.17 -10.99
C PRO A 125 11.88 2.79 -10.42
N ASN A 126 10.83 2.89 -11.24
CA ASN A 126 9.53 3.45 -10.82
C ASN A 126 8.56 2.41 -10.24
N ASP A 127 8.91 1.13 -10.27
CA ASP A 127 8.05 0.07 -9.73
C ASP A 127 8.01 0.10 -8.20
N SER A 128 7.05 -0.61 -7.63
CA SER A 128 6.97 -0.89 -6.19
C SER A 128 6.93 -2.40 -5.95
N LEU A 129 7.49 -2.81 -4.82
CA LEU A 129 7.53 -4.20 -4.39
C LEU A 129 6.91 -4.36 -3.01
N TRP A 130 5.92 -5.23 -2.90
CA TRP A 130 5.35 -5.64 -1.64
C TRP A 130 5.78 -7.06 -1.30
N VAL A 131 6.21 -7.28 -0.07
CA VAL A 131 6.69 -8.59 0.40
C VAL A 131 5.92 -8.96 1.66
N PHE A 132 5.47 -10.21 1.70
CA PHE A 132 4.77 -10.77 2.84
C PHE A 132 5.49 -12.05 3.25
N THR A 133 5.83 -12.19 4.52
CA THR A 133 6.30 -13.45 5.09
C THR A 133 5.17 -14.07 5.90
N LEU A 134 5.02 -15.38 5.84
CA LEU A 134 4.08 -16.16 6.65
C LEU A 134 4.82 -17.40 7.12
N GLY A 135 4.92 -17.60 8.42
CA GLY A 135 5.70 -18.70 8.97
C GLY A 135 6.10 -18.46 10.42
N HIS A 136 7.03 -19.26 10.87
CA HIS A 136 7.63 -19.15 12.20
C HIS A 136 9.01 -18.50 12.12
N GLY A 137 9.44 -17.95 13.25
CA GLY A 137 10.77 -17.40 13.43
C GLY A 137 11.24 -17.54 14.86
N ASN A 138 12.52 -17.37 15.08
CA ASN A 138 13.10 -17.33 16.42
C ASN A 138 14.25 -16.33 16.49
N TYR A 139 14.62 -15.98 17.71
CA TYR A 139 15.82 -15.22 18.03
C TYR A 139 16.68 -16.00 19.00
N ASP A 140 17.96 -16.21 18.69
CA ASP A 140 18.88 -17.03 19.49
C ASP A 140 19.75 -16.23 20.48
N GLY A 141 19.41 -14.95 20.69
CA GLY A 141 20.19 -14.00 21.50
C GLY A 141 21.24 -13.24 20.70
N LYS A 142 21.43 -13.55 19.41
CA LYS A 142 22.38 -12.90 18.50
C LYS A 142 21.77 -12.58 17.15
N GLN A 143 21.01 -13.49 16.59
CA GLN A 143 20.39 -13.36 15.27
C GLN A 143 18.95 -13.85 15.30
N ALA A 144 18.11 -13.25 14.48
CA ALA A 144 16.76 -13.74 14.21
C ALA A 144 16.74 -14.53 12.90
N TRP A 145 15.91 -15.57 12.88
CA TRP A 145 15.81 -16.55 11.81
C TRP A 145 14.37 -16.69 11.35
N PHE A 146 14.17 -16.94 10.05
CA PHE A 146 12.89 -17.31 9.46
C PHE A 146 12.92 -18.80 9.09
N HIS A 147 11.96 -19.60 9.59
CA HIS A 147 12.01 -21.05 9.48
C HIS A 147 11.64 -21.56 8.10
N LEU A 148 12.57 -22.22 7.46
CA LEU A 148 12.45 -22.79 6.13
C LEU A 148 12.90 -24.26 6.10
N ALA A 149 12.69 -24.92 4.96
CA ALA A 149 13.31 -26.20 4.72
C ALA A 149 14.83 -26.05 4.52
N GLY A 150 15.60 -26.80 5.29
CA GLY A 150 17.05 -26.78 5.26
C GLY A 150 17.63 -25.66 6.13
N LYS A 151 18.45 -24.80 5.56
CA LYS A 151 19.07 -23.70 6.31
C LYS A 151 18.13 -22.50 6.40
N ASP A 152 17.83 -22.09 7.62
CA ASP A 152 17.07 -20.87 7.88
C ASP A 152 17.87 -19.63 7.49
N PRO A 153 17.26 -18.66 6.83
CA PRO A 153 17.87 -17.36 6.58
C PRO A 153 17.76 -16.48 7.80
N SER A 154 18.84 -15.72 8.06
CA SER A 154 18.84 -14.72 9.11
C SER A 154 18.21 -13.39 8.67
N ALA A 155 17.92 -12.52 9.62
CA ALA A 155 17.48 -11.15 9.36
C ALA A 155 18.50 -10.39 8.47
N GLU A 156 19.80 -10.62 8.67
CA GLU A 156 20.88 -10.05 7.86
C GLU A 156 20.87 -10.63 6.42
N ASP A 157 20.50 -11.90 6.24
CA ASP A 157 20.32 -12.48 4.90
C ASP A 157 19.20 -11.72 4.14
N PHE A 158 18.07 -11.50 4.80
CA PHE A 158 16.99 -10.67 4.24
C PHE A 158 17.48 -9.25 3.93
N GLY A 159 18.17 -8.61 4.85
CA GLY A 159 18.77 -7.29 4.65
C GLY A 159 19.62 -7.24 3.39
N ARG A 160 20.52 -8.24 3.19
CA ARG A 160 21.37 -8.34 1.98
C ARG A 160 20.57 -8.55 0.72
N TRP A 161 19.64 -9.52 0.68
CA TRP A 161 18.87 -9.84 -0.51
C TRP A 161 18.01 -8.67 -0.98
N PHE A 162 17.30 -8.04 -0.06
CA PHE A 162 16.47 -6.89 -0.41
C PHE A 162 17.27 -5.61 -0.63
N SER A 163 18.56 -5.56 -0.23
CA SER A 163 19.43 -4.43 -0.54
C SER A 163 19.76 -4.33 -2.03
N GLU A 164 19.69 -5.43 -2.74
CA GLU A 164 19.96 -5.48 -4.18
C GLU A 164 18.76 -5.04 -5.03
N VAL A 165 17.56 -5.01 -4.43
CA VAL A 165 16.32 -4.66 -5.15
C VAL A 165 16.29 -3.17 -5.48
N ARG A 166 16.11 -2.88 -6.76
CA ARG A 166 16.11 -1.53 -7.33
C ARG A 166 14.71 -1.15 -7.81
N CYS A 167 13.92 -0.59 -6.92
CA CYS A 167 12.61 -0.01 -7.24
C CYS A 167 12.37 1.22 -6.36
N ARG A 168 11.33 1.99 -6.69
CA ARG A 168 10.99 3.24 -6.02
C ARG A 168 10.64 3.04 -4.55
N GLU A 169 9.87 2.00 -4.27
CA GLU A 169 9.22 1.78 -2.99
C GLU A 169 9.15 0.30 -2.65
N GLN A 170 9.41 -0.03 -1.42
CA GLN A 170 9.26 -1.39 -0.91
C GLN A 170 8.42 -1.37 0.37
N VAL A 171 7.40 -2.24 0.46
CA VAL A 171 6.60 -2.46 1.67
C VAL A 171 6.79 -3.91 2.08
N ILE A 172 7.37 -4.15 3.24
CA ILE A 172 7.72 -5.48 3.73
C ILE A 172 6.92 -5.77 5.00
N TRP A 173 6.04 -6.78 4.92
CA TRP A 173 5.23 -7.29 6.02
C TRP A 173 5.87 -8.56 6.57
N LEU A 174 6.49 -8.46 7.72
CA LEU A 174 7.12 -9.56 8.44
C LEU A 174 6.14 -10.05 9.50
N THR A 175 5.48 -11.17 9.26
CA THR A 175 4.36 -11.58 10.11
C THR A 175 4.69 -12.73 11.07
N GLN A 176 5.91 -13.23 11.06
CA GLN A 176 6.40 -14.31 11.94
C GLN A 176 6.76 -13.81 13.35
N SER A 177 6.90 -14.76 14.27
CA SER A 177 7.48 -14.52 15.60
C SER A 177 8.87 -13.90 15.51
N ASN A 178 9.27 -13.08 16.48
CA ASN A 178 10.56 -12.38 16.51
C ASN A 178 10.82 -11.50 15.27
N ALA A 179 9.77 -11.05 14.58
CA ALA A 179 9.88 -10.25 13.36
C ALA A 179 10.55 -8.89 13.61
N GLY A 180 10.42 -8.32 14.80
CA GLY A 180 11.00 -7.03 15.14
C GLY A 180 12.51 -6.98 14.96
N TRP A 181 13.21 -8.08 15.14
CA TRP A 181 14.65 -8.17 14.92
C TRP A 181 15.06 -8.05 13.45
N PHE A 182 14.13 -8.19 12.51
CA PHE A 182 14.35 -7.97 11.08
C PHE A 182 14.26 -6.51 10.67
N VAL A 183 13.66 -5.65 11.50
CA VAL A 183 13.44 -4.23 11.17
C VAL A 183 14.76 -3.54 10.86
N LYS A 184 15.72 -3.60 11.77
CA LYS A 184 17.02 -2.90 11.63
C LYS A 184 17.82 -3.33 10.37
N PRO A 185 18.01 -4.63 10.07
CA PRO A 185 18.68 -5.05 8.83
C PRO A 185 17.97 -4.63 7.55
N LEU A 186 16.65 -4.46 7.60
CA LEU A 186 15.84 -4.10 6.45
C LEU A 186 15.61 -2.60 6.29
N SER A 187 15.79 -1.81 7.33
CA SER A 187 15.55 -0.36 7.35
C SER A 187 16.39 0.38 6.30
N ARG A 188 15.73 1.11 5.38
CA ARG A 188 16.36 1.83 4.26
C ARG A 188 15.46 2.93 3.69
N PRO A 189 16.02 3.96 3.05
CA PRO A 189 15.23 4.95 2.32
C PRO A 189 14.32 4.32 1.26
N GLY A 190 13.06 4.77 1.20
CA GLY A 190 12.05 4.24 0.27
C GLY A 190 11.47 2.88 0.65
N ARG A 191 11.68 2.44 1.90
CA ARG A 191 11.15 1.19 2.42
C ARG A 191 10.31 1.43 3.65
N ILE A 192 9.18 0.75 3.71
CA ILE A 192 8.33 0.60 4.88
C ILE A 192 8.52 -0.83 5.36
N VAL A 193 9.00 -1.01 6.59
CA VAL A 193 9.16 -2.31 7.22
C VAL A 193 8.12 -2.44 8.33
N ILE A 194 7.28 -3.44 8.21
CA ILE A 194 6.24 -3.77 9.18
C ILE A 194 6.56 -5.12 9.77
N ALA A 195 6.63 -5.21 11.08
CA ALA A 195 6.90 -6.44 11.83
C ALA A 195 5.74 -6.73 12.78
N ALA A 196 5.36 -8.00 12.91
CA ALA A 196 4.30 -8.43 13.82
C ALA A 196 4.67 -8.26 15.30
N THR A 197 5.96 -8.22 15.61
CA THR A 197 6.47 -8.18 16.99
C THR A 197 7.46 -7.05 17.18
N ALA A 198 7.66 -6.63 18.43
CA ALA A 198 8.80 -5.83 18.81
C ALA A 198 10.12 -6.64 18.77
N ALA A 199 11.26 -5.94 18.80
CA ALA A 199 12.58 -6.57 18.88
C ALA A 199 12.93 -6.87 20.36
N ASP A 200 12.18 -7.74 20.99
CA ASP A 200 12.33 -8.20 22.36
C ASP A 200 11.95 -9.71 22.48
N ASP A 201 11.48 -10.16 23.64
CA ASP A 201 11.16 -11.57 23.92
C ASP A 201 9.82 -12.05 23.32
N GLU A 202 9.30 -11.42 22.27
CA GLU A 202 8.04 -11.79 21.61
C GLU A 202 8.22 -13.00 20.65
N SER A 203 8.36 -14.17 21.25
CA SER A 203 8.64 -15.43 20.54
C SER A 203 7.42 -16.30 20.29
N ASN A 204 6.24 -15.91 20.80
CA ASN A 204 5.00 -16.64 20.59
C ASN A 204 4.56 -16.58 19.13
N GLU A 205 3.75 -17.55 18.73
CA GLU A 205 3.05 -17.48 17.45
C GLU A 205 2.18 -16.23 17.37
N THR A 206 2.19 -15.57 16.22
CA THR A 206 1.55 -14.27 16.02
C THR A 206 0.14 -14.40 15.44
N GLU A 207 -0.78 -13.57 15.94
CA GLU A 207 -2.11 -13.36 15.34
C GLU A 207 -2.07 -12.44 14.12
N PHE A 208 -0.99 -11.69 13.96
CA PHE A 208 -0.85 -10.63 12.95
C PHE A 208 -1.12 -11.07 11.51
N PRO A 209 -0.64 -12.24 11.01
CA PRO A 209 -0.92 -12.66 9.64
C PRO A 209 -2.42 -12.91 9.41
N HIS A 210 -3.11 -13.47 10.41
CA HIS A 210 -4.54 -13.77 10.34
C HIS A 210 -5.39 -12.50 10.53
N ALA A 211 -4.92 -11.56 11.35
CA ALA A 211 -5.52 -10.24 11.47
C ALA A 211 -5.42 -9.48 10.15
N LEU A 212 -4.26 -9.49 9.49
CA LEU A 212 -4.09 -8.91 8.15
C LEU A 212 -5.07 -9.55 7.15
N ALA A 213 -5.17 -10.90 7.13
CA ALA A 213 -6.09 -11.61 6.25
C ALA A 213 -7.56 -11.25 6.49
N THR A 214 -7.91 -10.89 7.72
CA THR A 214 -9.26 -10.41 8.07
C THR A 214 -9.47 -8.97 7.62
N VAL A 215 -8.54 -8.08 7.94
CA VAL A 215 -8.64 -6.63 7.69
C VAL A 215 -8.71 -6.32 6.19
N ILE A 216 -7.94 -6.99 5.35
CA ILE A 216 -7.95 -6.78 3.90
C ILE A 216 -9.27 -7.18 3.21
N GLN A 217 -10.16 -7.89 3.91
CA GLN A 217 -11.51 -8.19 3.43
C GLN A 217 -12.52 -7.10 3.80
N SER A 218 -12.14 -6.15 4.64
CA SER A 218 -13.01 -5.06 5.06
C SER A 218 -13.25 -4.08 3.89
N PRO A 219 -14.44 -3.43 3.86
CA PRO A 219 -14.67 -2.34 2.93
C PRO A 219 -13.63 -1.21 3.11
N ALA A 220 -13.14 -0.64 2.00
CA ALA A 220 -12.18 0.46 2.03
C ALA A 220 -12.60 1.63 2.94
N ALA A 221 -13.88 2.00 2.92
CA ALA A 221 -14.42 3.07 3.75
C ALA A 221 -14.32 2.82 5.25
N MET A 222 -14.08 1.58 5.69
CA MET A 222 -13.82 1.25 7.10
C MET A 222 -12.35 1.40 7.47
N LEU A 223 -11.47 1.38 6.47
CA LEU A 223 -10.03 1.51 6.63
C LEU A 223 -9.56 2.96 6.43
N ASP A 224 -10.26 3.72 5.59
CA ASP A 224 -10.05 5.15 5.35
C ASP A 224 -10.50 5.96 6.57
N THR A 225 -9.57 6.23 7.46
CA THR A 225 -9.85 6.88 8.75
C THR A 225 -9.78 8.39 8.69
N ASP A 226 -9.04 8.96 7.74
CA ASP A 226 -8.93 10.39 7.51
C ASP A 226 -9.89 10.93 6.44
N GLN A 227 -10.65 10.01 5.79
CA GLN A 227 -11.71 10.28 4.82
C GLN A 227 -11.20 10.98 3.54
N ASP A 228 -9.99 10.64 3.12
CA ASP A 228 -9.38 11.15 1.87
C ASP A 228 -9.74 10.30 0.64
N GLU A 229 -10.66 9.32 0.79
CA GLU A 229 -11.11 8.34 -0.21
C GLU A 229 -10.02 7.35 -0.65
N LYS A 230 -8.96 7.21 0.12
CA LYS A 230 -7.85 6.28 -0.11
C LYS A 230 -7.60 5.47 1.15
N VAL A 231 -6.85 4.41 1.02
CA VAL A 231 -6.33 3.67 2.15
C VAL A 231 -4.81 3.68 2.08
N SER A 232 -4.19 4.31 3.03
CA SER A 232 -2.73 4.32 3.17
C SER A 232 -2.23 3.04 3.84
N VAL A 233 -0.93 2.74 3.67
CA VAL A 233 -0.27 1.65 4.40
C VAL A 233 -0.31 1.89 5.91
N ALA A 234 -0.27 3.15 6.37
CA ALA A 234 -0.39 3.50 7.77
C ALA A 234 -1.76 3.14 8.35
N GLU A 235 -2.83 3.41 7.61
CA GLU A 235 -4.20 3.04 8.02
C GLU A 235 -4.40 1.54 8.01
N LEU A 236 -3.90 0.84 6.99
CA LEU A 236 -3.95 -0.61 6.94
C LEU A 236 -3.19 -1.21 8.14
N PHE A 237 -1.98 -0.74 8.43
CA PHE A 237 -1.21 -1.17 9.59
C PHE A 237 -1.99 -0.95 10.90
N THR A 238 -2.53 0.27 11.10
CA THR A 238 -3.30 0.60 12.30
C THR A 238 -4.55 -0.27 12.45
N ALA A 239 -5.22 -0.59 11.34
CA ALA A 239 -6.38 -1.48 11.37
C ALA A 239 -5.98 -2.92 11.75
N VAL A 240 -4.83 -3.40 11.26
CA VAL A 240 -4.31 -4.73 11.63
C VAL A 240 -3.94 -4.79 13.12
N VAL A 241 -3.25 -3.79 13.65
CA VAL A 241 -2.93 -3.69 15.09
C VAL A 241 -4.19 -3.75 15.95
N ARG A 242 -5.24 -3.02 15.56
CA ARG A 242 -6.54 -3.05 16.26
C ARG A 242 -7.19 -4.42 16.20
N GLU A 243 -7.12 -5.10 15.06
CA GLU A 243 -7.67 -6.44 14.90
C GLU A 243 -6.90 -7.47 15.73
N VAL A 244 -5.57 -7.36 15.82
CA VAL A 244 -4.74 -8.18 16.72
C VAL A 244 -5.21 -8.00 18.18
N ALA A 245 -5.31 -6.76 18.64
CA ALA A 245 -5.78 -6.46 19.99
C ALA A 245 -7.19 -7.04 20.25
N ARG A 246 -8.09 -6.93 19.26
CA ARG A 246 -9.44 -7.49 19.35
C ARG A 246 -9.43 -9.02 19.49
N ARG A 247 -8.53 -9.71 18.78
CA ARG A 247 -8.37 -11.17 18.88
C ARG A 247 -7.96 -11.59 20.29
N PHE A 248 -6.90 -10.97 20.83
CA PHE A 248 -6.47 -11.23 22.21
C PHE A 248 -7.59 -10.98 23.24
N GLN A 249 -8.35 -9.90 23.08
CA GLN A 249 -9.50 -9.59 23.97
C GLN A 249 -10.59 -10.66 23.87
N ASN A 250 -10.95 -11.08 22.66
CA ASN A 250 -11.99 -12.11 22.46
C ASN A 250 -11.61 -13.45 23.13
N ASP A 251 -10.33 -13.81 23.02
CA ASP A 251 -9.79 -15.04 23.60
C ASP A 251 -9.46 -14.90 25.10
N LYS A 252 -9.64 -13.69 25.66
CA LYS A 252 -9.28 -13.36 27.05
C LYS A 252 -7.80 -13.67 27.36
N ARG A 253 -6.93 -13.47 26.36
CA ARG A 253 -5.48 -13.59 26.47
C ARG A 253 -4.84 -12.20 26.66
N LEU A 254 -3.70 -12.17 27.33
CA LEU A 254 -2.85 -10.97 27.33
C LEU A 254 -2.14 -10.85 25.98
N PRO A 255 -1.97 -9.65 25.42
CA PRO A 255 -1.17 -9.44 24.22
C PRO A 255 0.27 -9.95 24.43
N THR A 256 0.78 -10.69 23.45
CA THR A 256 2.14 -11.23 23.43
C THR A 256 2.89 -10.83 22.16
N GLU A 257 2.33 -9.89 21.42
CA GLU A 257 2.93 -9.30 20.21
C GLU A 257 2.56 -7.81 20.14
N HIS A 258 3.53 -6.99 19.75
CA HIS A 258 3.39 -5.54 19.58
C HIS A 258 3.97 -5.16 18.22
N ALA A 259 3.09 -5.02 17.24
CA ALA A 259 3.50 -4.78 15.87
C ALA A 259 4.26 -3.45 15.74
N GLN A 260 5.22 -3.42 14.84
CA GLN A 260 6.14 -2.30 14.64
C GLN A 260 6.12 -1.87 13.17
N LEU A 261 6.24 -0.55 12.93
CA LEU A 261 6.47 0.00 11.60
C LEU A 261 7.68 0.93 11.64
N ASP A 262 8.63 0.73 10.73
CA ASP A 262 9.77 1.63 10.47
C ASP A 262 9.71 2.12 9.03
N ASP A 263 9.68 3.44 8.84
CA ASP A 263 9.77 4.09 7.54
C ASP A 263 10.65 5.36 7.56
N ASN A 264 11.26 5.66 8.69
CA ASN A 264 12.12 6.83 8.92
C ASN A 264 13.63 6.51 8.83
N VAL A 265 13.98 5.24 8.59
CA VAL A 265 15.36 4.76 8.40
C VAL A 265 16.21 4.75 9.67
N ASP A 266 15.63 4.71 10.86
CA ASP A 266 16.39 4.62 12.10
C ASP A 266 16.56 3.18 12.62
N GLY A 267 15.87 2.22 11.98
CA GLY A 267 15.95 0.80 12.30
C GLY A 267 15.25 0.44 13.61
N GLN A 268 14.36 1.31 14.09
CA GLN A 268 13.53 1.10 15.25
C GLN A 268 12.07 1.28 14.82
N GLY A 269 11.24 0.27 15.05
CA GLY A 269 9.83 0.37 14.70
C GLY A 269 9.02 1.09 15.77
N THR A 270 7.88 1.59 15.37
CA THR A 270 6.88 2.23 16.22
C THR A 270 5.55 1.49 16.09
N GLU A 271 4.91 1.15 17.20
CA GLU A 271 3.59 0.54 17.22
C GLU A 271 2.48 1.56 16.96
N ASP A 272 2.59 2.72 17.59
CA ASP A 272 1.59 3.78 17.52
C ASP A 272 2.09 4.92 16.61
N LEU A 273 1.38 5.13 15.50
CA LEU A 273 1.69 6.15 14.51
C LEU A 273 0.99 7.50 14.81
N ASP A 274 0.28 7.63 15.94
CA ASP A 274 -0.36 8.88 16.34
C ASP A 274 0.68 9.85 16.95
N PRO A 275 0.94 11.00 16.31
CA PRO A 275 1.90 11.97 16.83
C PRO A 275 1.49 12.62 18.14
N THR A 276 0.21 12.50 18.54
CA THR A 276 -0.31 13.11 19.78
C THR A 276 -0.02 12.28 21.02
N THR A 277 0.28 11.00 20.86
CA THR A 277 0.51 10.06 21.96
C THR A 277 1.96 10.02 22.43
N LYS A 278 2.91 10.55 21.65
CA LYS A 278 4.35 10.55 22.00
C LYS A 278 4.95 11.95 22.08
N PRO A 279 5.73 12.25 23.12
CA PRO A 279 6.24 13.61 23.37
C PRO A 279 7.42 14.05 22.51
N THR A 280 7.89 13.25 21.55
CA THR A 280 9.10 13.60 20.76
C THR A 280 8.80 13.58 19.25
N PRO A 281 8.62 14.76 18.62
CA PRO A 281 8.28 14.85 17.21
C PRO A 281 9.42 14.51 16.24
N ALA A 282 10.63 14.29 16.69
CA ALA A 282 11.82 14.40 15.83
C ALA A 282 12.04 13.23 14.88
N LYS A 283 11.41 12.07 15.09
CA LYS A 283 11.55 10.87 14.23
C LYS A 283 10.37 9.92 14.39
N LEU A 284 9.16 10.40 14.15
CA LEU A 284 8.02 9.50 14.13
C LEU A 284 7.99 8.73 12.80
N ASP A 285 7.78 7.44 12.90
CA ASP A 285 7.42 6.60 11.77
C ASP A 285 6.02 6.97 11.22
N GLY A 286 5.72 6.46 10.06
CA GLY A 286 4.42 6.63 9.39
C GLY A 286 4.40 7.74 8.35
N ALA A 287 5.47 8.52 8.19
CA ALA A 287 5.47 9.62 7.21
C ALA A 287 5.45 9.12 5.76
N LEU A 288 6.17 8.04 5.43
CA LEU A 288 6.13 7.39 4.14
C LEU A 288 4.88 6.51 4.02
N ALA A 289 4.53 5.77 5.08
CA ALA A 289 3.37 4.89 5.11
C ALA A 289 2.05 5.63 4.88
N LYS A 290 1.89 6.85 5.38
CA LYS A 290 0.73 7.74 5.12
C LYS A 290 0.64 8.21 3.67
N LYS A 291 1.73 8.17 2.90
CA LYS A 291 1.78 8.60 1.49
C LYS A 291 1.83 7.42 0.52
N THR A 292 1.95 6.20 1.03
CA THR A 292 1.94 4.97 0.26
C THR A 292 0.54 4.37 0.32
N PHE A 293 -0.16 4.37 -0.82
CA PHE A 293 -1.56 3.97 -0.87
C PHE A 293 -1.74 2.54 -1.37
N VAL A 294 -2.71 1.87 -0.78
CA VAL A 294 -3.26 0.60 -1.22
C VAL A 294 -4.15 0.87 -2.44
N PRO A 295 -3.84 0.38 -3.64
CA PRO A 295 -4.61 0.69 -4.85
C PRO A 295 -5.88 -0.16 -4.91
N LEU A 296 -6.85 0.15 -4.09
CA LEU A 296 -8.12 -0.56 -4.10
C LEU A 296 -8.89 -0.27 -5.39
N LYS A 297 -9.43 -1.31 -6.00
CA LYS A 297 -10.34 -1.19 -7.14
C LYS A 297 -11.53 -0.32 -6.74
N LYS A 298 -11.81 0.75 -7.48
CA LYS A 298 -13.10 1.44 -7.34
C LYS A 298 -14.19 0.43 -7.69
N LYS A 299 -15.02 0.05 -6.73
CA LYS A 299 -16.24 -0.70 -7.04
C LYS A 299 -17.02 0.15 -8.03
N GLU A 300 -17.27 -0.39 -9.24
CA GLU A 300 -18.28 0.19 -10.13
C GLU A 300 -19.54 0.38 -9.30
N GLN A 301 -19.95 1.63 -9.15
CA GLN A 301 -21.25 1.92 -8.56
C GLN A 301 -22.25 1.25 -9.51
N ALA A 302 -22.96 0.24 -9.00
CA ALA A 302 -24.10 -0.30 -9.70
C ALA A 302 -25.04 0.89 -9.96
N VAL A 303 -25.13 1.27 -11.23
CA VAL A 303 -26.10 2.28 -11.68
C VAL A 303 -27.47 1.73 -11.33
N PRO A 304 -28.29 2.48 -10.57
CA PRO A 304 -29.61 2.02 -10.12
C PRO A 304 -30.57 1.78 -11.29
#